data_07226cdfeab049f94f1558313aaedf75
#
_entry.id   07226cdfeab049f94f1558313aaedf75
#
_cell.length_a   1.000
_cell.length_b   1.000
_cell.length_c   1.000
_cell.angle_alpha   90.00
_cell.angle_beta   90.00
_cell.angle_gamma   90.00
#
_symmetry.space_group_name_H-M   'P 1'
#
loop_
_entity.id
_entity.type
_entity.pdbx_description
1 polymer ?
#
loop_
_entity_poly.entity_id
_entity_poly.type
_entity_poly.pdbx_seq_one_letter_code
_entity_poly.pdbx_strand_id
1 'polypeptide(L)'
;MMAGLEHLMPFTPLPVVLDTNVVLDLFVFDDPYTRPLAEALAAGTLTAWTDADTLAELGYVLASRNFQPGLGAPQRTAAFERYRAQVHLAPSAESVPTPSLPRCRDRDDQKFLSLAARAGAAWLVSKDKRVLSMADRAGLSFAILTPRQAVARLPPRG
;
A
#
# COMPACT_ATOMS: atom_id res chain seq x y z
N MET A 1 -11.56 11.46 -34.19
CA MET A 1 -12.25 10.32 -33.60
C MET A 1 -11.33 9.45 -32.77
N MET A 2 -10.29 8.91 -33.36
CA MET A 2 -9.31 8.12 -32.61
C MET A 2 -8.59 8.94 -31.56
N ALA A 3 -8.36 10.22 -31.83
CA ALA A 3 -7.75 11.13 -30.85
C ALA A 3 -8.57 11.22 -29.57
N GLY A 4 -9.89 11.16 -29.69
CA GLY A 4 -10.75 11.15 -28.50
C GLY A 4 -10.58 9.90 -27.66
N LEU A 5 -10.35 8.77 -28.30
CA LEU A 5 -10.08 7.52 -27.59
C LEU A 5 -8.73 7.56 -26.88
N GLU A 6 -7.76 8.20 -27.46
CA GLU A 6 -6.45 8.36 -26.82
C GLU A 6 -6.55 9.18 -25.53
N HIS A 7 -7.38 10.21 -25.54
CA HIS A 7 -7.64 10.99 -24.34
C HIS A 7 -8.40 10.21 -23.29
N LEU A 8 -9.16 9.21 -23.71
CA LEU A 8 -9.89 8.35 -22.82
C LEU A 8 -9.06 7.16 -22.35
N MET A 9 -7.90 6.94 -22.98
CA MET A 9 -7.01 5.90 -22.50
C MET A 9 -6.62 6.25 -21.08
N PRO A 10 -7.04 5.43 -20.13
CA PRO A 10 -6.80 5.74 -18.73
C PRO A 10 -5.31 5.75 -18.48
N PHE A 11 -4.91 6.56 -17.52
CA PHE A 11 -3.64 6.34 -16.92
C PHE A 11 -3.55 4.89 -16.50
N THR A 12 -2.44 4.24 -16.78
CA THR A 12 -2.17 2.96 -16.16
C THR A 12 -2.15 3.22 -14.67
N PRO A 13 -3.04 2.59 -13.88
CA PRO A 13 -3.01 2.78 -12.44
C PRO A 13 -1.64 2.44 -11.89
N LEU A 14 -1.14 3.27 -10.99
CA LEU A 14 0.17 3.06 -10.41
C LEU A 14 0.06 2.05 -9.27
N PRO A 15 0.72 0.90 -9.35
CA PRO A 15 0.64 -0.10 -8.30
C PRO A 15 1.51 0.29 -7.10
N VAL A 16 0.94 0.21 -5.91
CA VAL A 16 1.63 0.57 -4.68
C VAL A 16 1.39 -0.49 -3.62
N VAL A 17 2.34 -0.64 -2.72
CA VAL A 17 2.18 -1.43 -1.50
C VAL A 17 2.21 -0.46 -0.33
N LEU A 18 1.24 -0.61 0.56
CA LEU A 18 1.11 0.21 1.76
C LEU A 18 1.42 -0.65 2.97
N ASP A 19 2.33 -0.19 3.83
CA ASP A 19 2.55 -0.94 5.05
C ASP A 19 1.34 -0.76 5.99
N THR A 20 1.27 -1.60 7.01
CA THR A 20 0.10 -1.69 7.88
C THR A 20 -0.29 -0.33 8.48
N ASN A 21 0.69 0.43 8.97
CA ASN A 21 0.39 1.71 9.61
C ASN A 21 -0.18 2.73 8.63
N VAL A 22 0.24 2.67 7.37
CA VAL A 22 -0.30 3.54 6.34
C VAL A 22 -1.74 3.16 6.02
N VAL A 23 -2.03 1.85 5.93
CA VAL A 23 -3.41 1.38 5.74
C VAL A 23 -4.30 1.89 6.86
N LEU A 24 -3.82 1.81 8.11
CA LEU A 24 -4.59 2.27 9.26
C LEU A 24 -4.87 3.78 9.18
N ASP A 25 -3.88 4.58 8.77
CA ASP A 25 -4.08 6.03 8.60
C ASP A 25 -5.16 6.34 7.58
N LEU A 26 -5.17 5.61 6.47
CA LEU A 26 -6.09 5.87 5.36
C LEU A 26 -7.50 5.40 5.64
N PHE A 27 -7.66 4.22 6.23
CA PHE A 27 -8.95 3.54 6.29
C PHE A 27 -9.57 3.54 7.68
N VAL A 28 -8.76 3.66 8.73
CA VAL A 28 -9.25 3.60 10.10
C VAL A 28 -9.27 4.98 10.74
N PHE A 29 -8.14 5.70 10.65
CA PHE A 29 -8.01 6.99 11.35
C PHE A 29 -8.44 8.18 10.49
N ASP A 30 -8.61 7.99 9.18
CA ASP A 30 -8.98 9.06 8.24
C ASP A 30 -8.09 10.28 8.42
N ASP A 31 -6.79 10.06 8.41
CA ASP A 31 -5.80 11.10 8.61
C ASP A 31 -5.88 12.12 7.47
N PRO A 32 -6.11 13.42 7.77
CA PRO A 32 -6.25 14.43 6.72
C PRO A 32 -5.01 14.60 5.87
N TYR A 33 -3.82 14.35 6.41
CA TYR A 33 -2.57 14.48 5.64
C TYR A 33 -2.41 13.39 4.59
N THR A 34 -3.03 12.24 4.79
CA THR A 34 -2.95 11.10 3.87
C THR A 34 -4.20 10.95 3.02
N ARG A 35 -5.21 11.78 3.25
CA ARG A 35 -6.48 11.71 2.51
C ARG A 35 -6.29 11.73 0.98
N PRO A 36 -5.36 12.52 0.41
CA PRO A 36 -5.15 12.46 -1.04
C PRO A 36 -4.76 11.07 -1.56
N LEU A 37 -4.07 10.25 -0.75
CA LEU A 37 -3.78 8.87 -1.13
C LEU A 37 -5.04 8.02 -1.15
N ALA A 38 -5.90 8.17 -0.14
CA ALA A 38 -7.17 7.45 -0.09
C ALA A 38 -8.05 7.83 -1.29
N GLU A 39 -8.09 9.11 -1.64
CA GLU A 39 -8.83 9.58 -2.80
C GLU A 39 -8.27 9.01 -4.11
N ALA A 40 -6.95 8.94 -4.23
CA ALA A 40 -6.29 8.37 -5.41
C ALA A 40 -6.60 6.88 -5.56
N LEU A 41 -6.65 6.15 -4.45
CA LEU A 41 -7.04 4.74 -4.47
C LEU A 41 -8.49 4.57 -4.88
N ALA A 42 -9.38 5.38 -4.34
CA ALA A 42 -10.80 5.32 -4.69
C ALA A 42 -11.04 5.69 -6.15
N ALA A 43 -10.26 6.63 -6.68
CA ALA A 43 -10.38 7.08 -8.07
C ALA A 43 -9.71 6.14 -9.08
N GLY A 44 -8.93 5.17 -8.60
CA GLY A 44 -8.20 4.25 -9.48
C GLY A 44 -6.89 4.80 -10.03
N THR A 45 -6.46 5.97 -9.58
CA THR A 45 -5.16 6.52 -9.94
C THR A 45 -4.03 5.68 -9.35
N LEU A 46 -4.21 5.19 -8.14
CA LEU A 46 -3.34 4.22 -7.50
C LEU A 46 -4.09 2.91 -7.34
N THR A 47 -3.37 1.80 -7.41
CA THR A 47 -3.91 0.50 -7.04
C THR A 47 -3.08 -0.05 -5.89
N ALA A 48 -3.73 -0.41 -4.79
CA ALA A 48 -3.06 -1.01 -3.65
C ALA A 48 -2.95 -2.52 -3.85
N TRP A 49 -1.79 -3.07 -3.51
CA TRP A 49 -1.50 -4.49 -3.59
C TRP A 49 -1.05 -5.01 -2.24
N THR A 50 -1.49 -6.22 -1.92
CA THR A 50 -1.06 -6.94 -0.71
C THR A 50 -1.04 -8.43 -1.05
N ASP A 51 -0.73 -9.27 -0.09
CA ASP A 51 -0.90 -10.71 -0.25
C ASP A 51 -1.84 -11.24 0.83
N ALA A 52 -2.24 -12.51 0.66
CA ALA A 52 -3.23 -13.11 1.56
C ALA A 52 -2.77 -13.10 3.01
N ASP A 53 -1.50 -13.39 3.26
CA ASP A 53 -0.96 -13.44 4.62
C ASP A 53 -0.95 -12.06 5.29
N THR A 54 -0.52 -11.04 4.55
CA THR A 54 -0.48 -9.67 5.06
C THR A 54 -1.89 -9.15 5.32
N LEU A 55 -2.84 -9.46 4.44
CA LEU A 55 -4.23 -9.07 4.63
C LEU A 55 -4.85 -9.74 5.85
N ALA A 56 -4.58 -11.04 6.03
CA ALA A 56 -5.07 -11.77 7.22
C ALA A 56 -4.49 -11.19 8.51
N GLU A 57 -3.22 -10.82 8.48
CA GLU A 57 -2.56 -10.21 9.63
C GLU A 57 -3.18 -8.86 9.98
N LEU A 58 -3.52 -8.05 8.98
CA LEU A 58 -4.22 -6.79 9.19
C LEU A 58 -5.59 -7.03 9.84
N GLY A 59 -6.32 -8.02 9.35
CA GLY A 59 -7.62 -8.38 9.94
C GLY A 59 -7.47 -8.76 11.40
N TYR A 60 -6.44 -9.53 11.73
CA TYR A 60 -6.17 -9.91 13.11
C TYR A 60 -5.85 -8.71 13.98
N VAL A 61 -5.03 -7.78 13.49
CA VAL A 61 -4.69 -6.56 14.23
C VAL A 61 -5.93 -5.73 14.51
N LEU A 62 -6.79 -5.56 13.51
CA LEU A 62 -8.02 -4.79 13.67
C LEU A 62 -9.02 -5.43 14.59
N ALA A 63 -9.02 -6.76 14.69
CA ALA A 63 -9.89 -7.47 15.63
C ALA A 63 -9.36 -7.48 17.06
N SER A 64 -8.11 -7.09 17.28
CA SER A 64 -7.50 -7.12 18.59
C SER A 64 -8.17 -6.14 19.54
N ARG A 65 -8.45 -6.59 20.78
CA ARG A 65 -9.04 -5.75 21.81
C ARG A 65 -8.16 -4.55 22.18
N ASN A 66 -6.86 -4.68 21.98
CA ASN A 66 -5.90 -3.65 22.37
C ASN A 66 -5.59 -2.69 21.23
N PHE A 67 -6.35 -2.80 20.12
CA PHE A 67 -6.00 -2.04 18.94
C PHE A 67 -6.10 -0.53 19.16
N GLN A 68 -7.26 -0.03 19.50
CA GLN A 68 -7.46 1.41 19.66
C GLN A 68 -8.60 1.68 20.64
N PRO A 69 -8.31 2.23 21.82
CA PRO A 69 -9.37 2.60 22.75
C PRO A 69 -10.35 3.58 22.11
N GLY A 70 -11.63 3.33 22.26
CA GLY A 70 -12.67 4.21 21.73
C GLY A 70 -13.12 3.91 20.33
N LEU A 71 -12.38 3.10 19.56
CA LEU A 71 -12.81 2.70 18.23
C LEU A 71 -13.55 1.37 18.32
N GLY A 72 -14.84 1.39 18.01
CA GLY A 72 -15.70 0.22 18.14
C GLY A 72 -15.42 -0.85 17.08
N ALA A 73 -15.81 -2.09 17.41
CA ALA A 73 -15.66 -3.21 16.48
C ALA A 73 -16.36 -2.98 15.15
N PRO A 74 -17.57 -2.39 15.08
CA PRO A 74 -18.21 -2.13 13.79
C PRO A 74 -17.38 -1.20 12.89
N GLN A 75 -16.76 -0.17 13.46
CA GLN A 75 -15.93 0.75 12.68
C GLN A 75 -14.69 0.07 12.15
N ARG A 76 -14.07 -0.79 12.96
CA ARG A 76 -12.87 -1.54 12.54
C ARG A 76 -13.21 -2.54 11.44
N THR A 77 -14.33 -3.24 11.57
CA THR A 77 -14.79 -4.18 10.54
C THR A 77 -15.10 -3.45 9.24
N ALA A 78 -15.77 -2.31 9.31
CA ALA A 78 -16.09 -1.52 8.13
C ALA A 78 -14.83 -1.03 7.42
N ALA A 79 -13.82 -0.59 8.18
CA ALA A 79 -12.55 -0.14 7.63
C ALA A 79 -11.84 -1.28 6.90
N PHE A 80 -11.80 -2.46 7.51
CA PHE A 80 -11.18 -3.63 6.90
C PHE A 80 -11.87 -4.01 5.61
N GLU A 81 -13.20 -4.02 5.60
CA GLU A 81 -13.95 -4.38 4.40
C GLU A 81 -13.77 -3.36 3.27
N ARG A 82 -13.65 -2.07 3.60
CA ARG A 82 -13.36 -1.05 2.58
C ARG A 82 -12.00 -1.27 1.94
N TYR A 83 -10.98 -1.57 2.75
CA TYR A 83 -9.65 -1.85 2.22
C TYR A 83 -9.65 -3.13 1.39
N ARG A 84 -10.25 -4.17 1.93
CA ARG A 84 -10.33 -5.47 1.26
C ARG A 84 -11.01 -5.36 -0.10
N ALA A 85 -12.02 -4.51 -0.21
CA ALA A 85 -12.75 -4.31 -1.47
C ALA A 85 -11.91 -3.60 -2.53
N GLN A 86 -10.89 -2.85 -2.12
CA GLN A 86 -10.06 -2.05 -3.03
C GLN A 86 -8.70 -2.67 -3.32
N VAL A 87 -8.20 -3.54 -2.46
CA VAL A 87 -6.85 -4.05 -2.58
C VAL A 87 -6.81 -5.26 -3.52
N HIS A 88 -5.72 -5.36 -4.28
CA HIS A 88 -5.45 -6.50 -5.15
C HIS A 88 -4.47 -7.44 -4.47
N LEU A 89 -4.61 -8.74 -4.75
CA LEU A 89 -3.73 -9.74 -4.17
C LEU A 89 -2.60 -10.07 -5.13
N ALA A 90 -1.38 -9.91 -4.66
CA ALA A 90 -0.19 -10.31 -5.40
C ALA A 90 0.01 -11.82 -5.30
N PRO A 91 0.73 -12.43 -6.26
CA PRO A 91 1.10 -13.83 -6.14
C PRO A 91 1.87 -14.09 -4.86
N SER A 92 1.67 -15.27 -4.28
CA SER A 92 2.41 -15.66 -3.08
C SER A 92 3.89 -15.84 -3.38
N ALA A 93 4.72 -15.74 -2.36
CA ALA A 93 6.16 -15.97 -2.50
C ALA A 93 6.48 -17.38 -3.00
N GLU A 94 5.57 -18.33 -2.76
CA GLU A 94 5.74 -19.72 -3.22
C GLU A 94 5.43 -19.86 -4.71
N SER A 95 4.56 -19.01 -5.24
CA SER A 95 4.11 -19.10 -6.64
C SER A 95 5.06 -18.42 -7.61
N VAL A 96 5.79 -17.40 -7.16
CA VAL A 96 6.65 -16.58 -8.01
C VAL A 96 8.00 -16.41 -7.34
N PRO A 97 9.11 -16.68 -8.05
CA PRO A 97 10.42 -16.42 -7.49
C PRO A 97 10.56 -14.94 -7.10
N THR A 98 10.99 -14.67 -5.88
CA THR A 98 11.25 -13.32 -5.44
C THR A 98 12.63 -12.91 -5.89
N PRO A 99 12.79 -11.76 -6.57
CA PRO A 99 14.11 -11.27 -6.93
C PRO A 99 14.98 -11.09 -5.68
N SER A 100 16.28 -11.17 -5.86
CA SER A 100 17.21 -10.90 -4.77
C SER A 100 17.04 -9.45 -4.34
N LEU A 101 16.75 -9.25 -3.06
CA LEU A 101 16.48 -7.94 -2.48
C LEU A 101 17.48 -7.61 -1.40
N PRO A 102 17.79 -6.33 -1.20
CA PRO A 102 18.53 -5.91 -0.02
C PRO A 102 17.81 -6.39 1.24
N ARG A 103 18.58 -6.78 2.26
CA ARG A 103 17.99 -7.26 3.50
C ARG A 103 17.70 -6.12 4.44
N CYS A 104 16.48 -6.08 4.93
CA CYS A 104 16.08 -5.22 6.02
C CYS A 104 16.44 -5.90 7.35
N ARG A 105 16.69 -5.11 8.39
CA ARG A 105 17.02 -5.65 9.71
C ARG A 105 15.87 -6.43 10.32
N ASP A 106 14.64 -6.00 10.06
CA ASP A 106 13.45 -6.62 10.61
C ASP A 106 12.82 -7.54 9.59
N ARG A 107 12.51 -8.77 9.98
CA ARG A 107 11.85 -9.75 9.13
C ARG A 107 10.46 -9.30 8.72
N ASP A 108 9.73 -8.64 9.64
CA ASP A 108 8.38 -8.18 9.35
C ASP A 108 8.40 -7.08 8.30
N ASP A 109 9.47 -6.27 8.30
CA ASP A 109 9.64 -5.23 7.28
C ASP A 109 10.11 -5.83 5.96
N GLN A 110 10.92 -6.90 6.01
CA GLN A 110 11.41 -7.58 4.82
C GLN A 110 10.26 -8.10 3.97
N LYS A 111 9.19 -8.55 4.58
CA LYS A 111 8.03 -9.07 3.83
C LYS A 111 7.40 -7.99 2.93
N PHE A 112 7.42 -6.73 3.34
CA PHE A 112 6.89 -5.65 2.51
C PHE A 112 7.78 -5.37 1.30
N LEU A 113 9.10 -5.48 1.46
CA LEU A 113 10.02 -5.39 0.32
C LEU A 113 9.76 -6.50 -0.69
N SER A 114 9.62 -7.73 -0.20
CA SER A 114 9.30 -8.89 -1.03
C SER A 114 7.96 -8.72 -1.72
N LEU A 115 6.96 -8.27 -0.99
CA LEU A 115 5.62 -8.04 -1.53
C LEU A 115 5.63 -6.99 -2.64
N ALA A 116 6.33 -5.87 -2.43
CA ALA A 116 6.43 -4.83 -3.43
C ALA A 116 7.08 -5.34 -4.71
N ALA A 117 8.12 -6.15 -4.59
CA ALA A 117 8.79 -6.74 -5.75
C ALA A 117 7.88 -7.71 -6.51
N ARG A 118 7.17 -8.59 -5.78
CA ARG A 118 6.26 -9.56 -6.40
C ARG A 118 5.06 -8.90 -7.07
N ALA A 119 4.56 -7.82 -6.48
CA ALA A 119 3.42 -7.08 -7.02
C ALA A 119 3.81 -6.21 -8.23
N GLY A 120 5.10 -6.05 -8.50
CA GLY A 120 5.53 -5.10 -9.51
C GLY A 120 5.19 -3.67 -9.13
N ALA A 121 5.21 -3.37 -7.83
CA ALA A 121 4.82 -2.06 -7.33
C ALA A 121 5.79 -0.98 -7.80
N ALA A 122 5.26 0.23 -8.00
CA ALA A 122 6.09 1.40 -8.23
C ALA A 122 6.55 1.99 -6.90
N TRP A 123 5.72 1.91 -5.86
CA TRP A 123 6.02 2.48 -4.55
C TRP A 123 5.74 1.48 -3.44
N LEU A 124 6.59 1.52 -2.42
CA LEU A 124 6.28 0.99 -1.09
C LEU A 124 6.17 2.19 -0.17
N VAL A 125 4.99 2.40 0.39
CA VAL A 125 4.72 3.56 1.24
C VAL A 125 4.73 3.12 2.70
N SER A 126 5.57 3.74 3.51
CA SER A 126 5.79 3.34 4.89
C SER A 126 6.11 4.54 5.78
N LYS A 127 5.83 4.40 7.06
CA LYS A 127 6.25 5.34 8.09
C LYS A 127 7.36 4.77 8.96
N ASP A 128 7.70 3.51 8.76
CA ASP A 128 8.71 2.82 9.56
C ASP A 128 10.10 3.25 9.11
N LYS A 129 10.89 3.76 10.05
CA LYS A 129 12.24 4.23 9.77
C LYS A 129 13.15 3.14 9.22
N ARG A 130 12.95 1.89 9.64
CA ARG A 130 13.74 0.76 9.15
C ARG A 130 13.49 0.50 7.68
N VAL A 131 12.23 0.55 7.28
CA VAL A 131 11.85 0.40 5.87
C VAL A 131 12.38 1.58 5.07
N LEU A 132 12.17 2.79 5.57
CA LEU A 132 12.59 4.03 4.89
C LEU A 132 14.10 4.10 4.73
N SER A 133 14.86 3.52 5.66
CA SER A 133 16.32 3.49 5.55
C SER A 133 16.81 2.67 4.36
N MET A 134 15.95 1.85 3.77
CA MET A 134 16.30 1.04 2.62
C MET A 134 16.10 1.79 1.28
N ALA A 135 15.57 3.01 1.32
CA ALA A 135 15.13 3.72 0.11
C ALA A 135 16.25 3.93 -0.92
N ASP A 136 17.47 4.13 -0.47
CA ASP A 136 18.62 4.39 -1.34
C ASP A 136 19.43 3.13 -1.71
N ARG A 137 18.94 1.96 -1.30
CA ARG A 137 19.66 0.72 -1.59
C ARG A 137 19.53 0.34 -3.06
N ALA A 138 20.64 -0.11 -3.62
CA ALA A 138 20.65 -0.63 -4.97
C ALA A 138 19.83 -1.92 -5.07
N GLY A 139 19.30 -2.21 -6.24
CA GLY A 139 18.57 -3.45 -6.50
C GLY A 139 17.08 -3.38 -6.22
N LEU A 140 16.54 -2.21 -5.89
CA LEU A 140 15.11 -2.04 -5.72
C LEU A 140 14.47 -1.62 -7.03
N SER A 141 13.38 -2.30 -7.39
CA SER A 141 12.58 -1.96 -8.57
C SER A 141 11.45 -0.98 -8.25
N PHE A 142 11.37 -0.53 -7.01
CA PHE A 142 10.31 0.35 -6.52
C PHE A 142 10.93 1.43 -5.63
N ALA A 143 10.25 2.56 -5.50
CA ALA A 143 10.65 3.62 -4.59
C ALA A 143 10.04 3.37 -3.22
N ILE A 144 10.79 3.62 -2.17
CA ILE A 144 10.27 3.57 -0.80
C ILE A 144 10.01 5.01 -0.36
N LEU A 145 8.76 5.32 -0.03
CA LEU A 145 8.30 6.68 0.23
C LEU A 145 7.58 6.78 1.56
N THR A 146 7.71 7.93 2.19
CA THR A 146 6.78 8.29 3.27
C THR A 146 5.43 8.63 2.66
N PRO A 147 4.34 8.61 3.46
CA PRO A 147 3.04 9.08 2.95
C PRO A 147 3.09 10.50 2.40
N ARG A 148 3.84 11.40 3.04
CA ARG A 148 4.00 12.77 2.55
C ARG A 148 4.66 12.81 1.18
N GLN A 149 5.72 12.03 0.99
CA GLN A 149 6.39 11.95 -0.31
C GLN A 149 5.47 11.37 -1.37
N ALA A 150 4.68 10.37 -1.01
CA ALA A 150 3.73 9.76 -1.93
C ALA A 150 2.66 10.77 -2.36
N VAL A 151 2.11 11.53 -1.41
CA VAL A 151 1.14 12.59 -1.73
C VAL A 151 1.74 13.59 -2.71
N ALA A 152 2.99 14.01 -2.47
CA ALA A 152 3.67 14.98 -3.34
C ALA A 152 3.91 14.45 -4.76
N ARG A 153 3.94 13.13 -4.94
CA ARG A 153 4.17 12.51 -6.24
C ARG A 153 2.88 12.13 -6.97
N LEU A 154 1.72 12.37 -6.37
CA LEU A 154 0.46 12.09 -7.05
C LEU A 154 0.33 12.97 -8.29
N PRO A 155 -0.21 12.42 -9.39
CA PRO A 155 -0.44 13.23 -10.58
C PRO A 155 -1.45 14.33 -10.27
N PRO A 156 -1.32 15.49 -10.92
CA PRO A 156 -2.29 16.56 -10.68
C PRO A 156 -3.69 16.11 -11.13
N ARG A 157 -4.68 16.58 -10.39
CA ARG A 157 -6.07 16.33 -10.77
C ARG A 157 -6.36 17.13 -12.03
N GLY A 158 -6.63 16.39 -13.08
CA GLY A 158 -6.98 17.00 -14.35
C GLY A 158 -8.43 17.39 -14.41
#